data_4cf0a973b0d3354349079f9ff3ad950c
#
_entry.id   4cf0a973b0d3354349079f9ff3ad950c
#
_cell.length_a   1.000
_cell.length_b   1.000
_cell.length_c   1.000
_cell.angle_alpha   90.00
_cell.angle_beta   90.00
_cell.angle_gamma   90.00
#
_symmetry.space_group_name_H-M   'P 1'
#
loop_
_entity.id
_entity.type
_entity.pdbx_description
1 polymer ?
#
loop_
_entity_poly.entity_id
_entity_poly.type
_entity_poly.pdbx_seq_one_letter_code
_entity_poly.pdbx_strand_id
1 'polypeptide(L)'
;ALSLERSYSEDVSSTVNEREKDTLTTTLSWPFYSGGKIRSTINKNANLTSRKRLLLDDTIQTNETNVTSAWSSLESSRSYLDSIRVQVKAAKIANEGIVAEYERGSRTTLDVIQSNSLLLSAQISLASSERNYLLSQYNLLKVVGLLNSEHLKLK
;
A
#
# COMPACT_ATOMS: atom_id res chain seq x y z
N ALA A 1 15.45 -41.31 10.12
CA ALA A 1 16.10 -40.46 11.11
C ALA A 1 17.15 -41.28 11.84
N LEU A 2 18.30 -40.68 12.15
CA LEU A 2 19.36 -41.24 12.97
C LEU A 2 19.43 -40.39 14.23
N SER A 3 19.28 -41.01 15.39
CA SER A 3 19.44 -40.37 16.69
C SER A 3 20.49 -41.11 17.51
N LEU A 4 21.32 -40.39 18.25
CA LEU A 4 22.30 -40.87 19.18
C LEU A 4 21.95 -40.27 20.55
N GLU A 5 21.67 -41.11 21.52
CA GLU A 5 21.34 -40.69 22.86
C GLU A 5 22.28 -41.41 23.86
N ARG A 6 22.89 -40.65 24.75
CA ARG A 6 23.68 -41.15 25.84
C ARG A 6 22.94 -40.81 27.15
N SER A 7 22.61 -41.82 27.92
CA SER A 7 22.04 -41.65 29.25
C SER A 7 22.97 -42.25 30.29
N TYR A 8 23.26 -41.45 31.33
CA TYR A 8 23.98 -41.89 32.52
C TYR A 8 23.00 -41.90 33.69
N SER A 9 22.98 -42.97 34.42
CA SER A 9 22.19 -43.08 35.66
C SER A 9 23.02 -43.72 36.75
N GLU A 10 23.06 -43.03 37.89
CA GLU A 10 23.72 -43.47 39.11
C GLU A 10 22.61 -43.77 40.15
N ASP A 11 22.52 -45.01 40.59
CA ASP A 11 21.59 -45.44 41.65
C ASP A 11 22.38 -45.57 42.96
N VAL A 12 22.17 -44.63 43.88
CA VAL A 12 22.69 -44.65 45.24
C VAL A 12 21.65 -45.21 46.17
N SER A 13 21.61 -46.53 46.32
CA SER A 13 20.78 -47.19 47.35
C SER A 13 21.64 -47.58 48.57
N SER A 14 21.20 -47.20 49.76
CA SER A 14 21.93 -47.35 51.02
C SER A 14 22.21 -48.82 51.46
N THR A 15 21.90 -49.81 50.64
CA THR A 15 21.99 -51.21 51.07
C THR A 15 22.82 -52.11 50.16
N VAL A 16 23.09 -51.78 48.90
CA VAL A 16 23.88 -52.64 48.01
C VAL A 16 24.45 -51.82 46.85
N ASN A 17 25.80 -51.89 46.65
CA ASN A 17 26.55 -51.56 45.46
C ASN A 17 26.10 -50.35 44.60
N GLU A 18 26.95 -49.36 44.50
CA GLU A 18 26.94 -48.35 43.39
C GLU A 18 26.79 -49.06 42.05
N ARG A 19 25.72 -48.81 41.34
CA ARG A 19 25.49 -49.33 40.00
C ARG A 19 25.51 -48.16 39.02
N GLU A 20 26.67 -47.96 38.42
CA GLU A 20 26.79 -47.05 37.29
C GLU A 20 26.25 -47.73 36.02
N LYS A 21 25.31 -47.10 35.34
CA LYS A 21 24.79 -47.59 34.06
C LYS A 21 24.99 -46.50 33.00
N ASP A 22 25.93 -46.71 32.11
CA ASP A 22 26.13 -45.90 30.93
C ASP A 22 25.51 -46.61 29.73
N THR A 23 24.50 -45.97 29.13
CA THR A 23 23.77 -46.54 28.00
C THR A 23 23.90 -45.63 26.78
N LEU A 24 24.49 -46.16 25.74
CA LEU A 24 24.56 -45.51 24.42
C LEU A 24 23.52 -46.17 23.51
N THR A 25 22.51 -45.41 23.13
CA THR A 25 21.45 -45.89 22.25
C THR A 25 21.58 -45.19 20.88
N THR A 26 21.73 -45.99 19.85
CA THR A 26 21.68 -45.53 18.48
C THR A 26 20.41 -46.06 17.84
N THR A 27 19.55 -45.14 17.41
CA THR A 27 18.26 -45.50 16.76
C THR A 27 18.25 -45.07 15.33
N LEU A 28 18.14 -46.03 14.40
CA LEU A 28 17.91 -45.78 12.98
C LEU A 28 16.43 -46.04 12.64
N SER A 29 15.69 -45.00 12.31
CA SER A 29 14.29 -45.11 11.90
C SER A 29 14.20 -44.86 10.38
N TRP A 30 13.84 -45.94 9.64
CA TRP A 30 13.60 -45.88 8.20
C TRP A 30 12.17 -46.33 7.90
N PRO A 31 11.30 -45.39 7.44
CA PRO A 31 9.95 -45.74 7.04
C PRO A 31 9.99 -46.55 5.75
N PHE A 32 9.88 -47.88 5.82
CA PHE A 32 9.91 -48.77 4.67
C PHE A 32 8.68 -48.65 3.77
N TYR A 33 7.51 -48.35 4.37
CA TYR A 33 6.24 -48.16 3.68
C TYR A 33 5.41 -47.11 4.38
N SER A 34 5.05 -46.04 3.64
CA SER A 34 4.29 -44.90 4.16
C SER A 34 2.90 -44.71 3.53
N GLY A 35 2.35 -45.78 2.88
CA GLY A 35 1.00 -45.76 2.30
C GLY A 35 0.75 -44.58 1.31
N GLY A 36 1.76 -44.16 0.57
CA GLY A 36 1.64 -43.06 -0.39
C GLY A 36 1.76 -41.65 0.21
N LYS A 37 1.92 -41.51 1.54
CA LYS A 37 2.03 -40.24 2.24
C LYS A 37 3.12 -39.33 1.68
N ILE A 38 4.31 -39.88 1.39
CA ILE A 38 5.45 -39.12 0.86
C ILE A 38 5.11 -38.58 -0.52
N ARG A 39 4.56 -39.39 -1.43
CA ARG A 39 4.15 -38.98 -2.78
C ARG A 39 3.06 -37.93 -2.75
N SER A 40 2.07 -38.09 -1.88
CA SER A 40 1.00 -37.11 -1.66
C SER A 40 1.54 -35.79 -1.15
N THR A 41 2.50 -35.82 -0.22
CA THR A 41 3.16 -34.62 0.30
C THR A 41 3.98 -33.90 -0.77
N ILE A 42 4.70 -34.64 -1.62
CA ILE A 42 5.44 -34.07 -2.75
C ILE A 42 4.48 -33.38 -3.71
N ASN A 43 3.39 -34.04 -4.12
CA ASN A 43 2.38 -33.45 -5.00
C ASN A 43 1.73 -32.22 -4.39
N LYS A 44 1.39 -32.27 -3.10
CA LYS A 44 0.87 -31.08 -2.36
C LYS A 44 1.84 -29.92 -2.44
N ASN A 45 3.12 -30.14 -2.17
CA ASN A 45 4.13 -29.08 -2.19
C ASN A 45 4.40 -28.54 -3.61
N ALA A 46 4.36 -29.41 -4.62
CA ALA A 46 4.43 -28.98 -6.02
C ALA A 46 3.26 -28.07 -6.40
N ASN A 47 2.03 -28.46 -6.03
CA ASN A 47 0.83 -27.64 -6.27
C ASN A 47 0.87 -26.31 -5.48
N LEU A 48 1.37 -26.32 -4.26
CA LEU A 48 1.57 -25.10 -3.48
C LEU A 48 2.59 -24.17 -4.12
N THR A 49 3.66 -24.72 -4.68
CA THR A 49 4.67 -23.93 -5.39
C THR A 49 4.07 -23.29 -6.66
N SER A 50 3.31 -24.06 -7.44
CA SER A 50 2.62 -23.53 -8.62
C SER A 50 1.61 -22.44 -8.25
N ARG A 51 0.82 -22.66 -7.20
CA ARG A 51 -0.09 -21.64 -6.68
C ARG A 51 0.65 -20.36 -6.27
N LYS A 52 1.79 -20.48 -5.59
CA LYS A 52 2.58 -19.31 -5.17
C LYS A 52 3.15 -18.52 -6.37
N ARG A 53 3.54 -19.21 -7.44
CA ARG A 53 3.97 -18.54 -8.68
C ARG A 53 2.84 -17.76 -9.33
N LEU A 54 1.66 -18.38 -9.47
CA LEU A 54 0.49 -17.70 -10.03
C LEU A 54 0.06 -16.48 -9.20
N LEU A 55 0.14 -16.57 -7.85
CA LEU A 55 -0.13 -15.43 -6.96
C LEU A 55 0.91 -14.32 -7.11
N LEU A 56 2.17 -14.67 -7.38
CA LEU A 56 3.20 -13.67 -7.67
C LEU A 56 2.89 -12.93 -8.98
N ASP A 57 2.58 -13.66 -10.04
CA ASP A 57 2.24 -13.09 -11.34
C ASP A 57 1.00 -12.18 -11.25
N ASP A 58 -0.04 -12.62 -10.56
CA ASP A 58 -1.25 -11.82 -10.26
C ASP A 58 -0.92 -10.54 -9.49
N THR A 59 -0.05 -10.63 -8.49
CA THR A 59 0.39 -9.47 -7.71
C THR A 59 1.16 -8.46 -8.56
N ILE A 60 2.03 -8.93 -9.45
CA ILE A 60 2.79 -8.08 -10.38
C ILE A 60 1.81 -7.34 -11.30
N GLN A 61 0.89 -8.07 -11.93
CA GLN A 61 -0.10 -7.50 -12.85
C GLN A 61 -1.03 -6.49 -12.15
N THR A 62 -1.45 -6.81 -10.94
CA THR A 62 -2.26 -5.90 -10.11
C THR A 62 -1.48 -4.63 -9.78
N ASN A 63 -0.20 -4.75 -9.44
CA ASN A 63 0.63 -3.58 -9.14
C ASN A 63 0.85 -2.70 -10.37
N GLU A 64 1.11 -3.26 -11.53
CA GLU A 64 1.23 -2.53 -12.80
C GLU A 64 -0.06 -1.76 -13.13
N THR A 65 -1.21 -2.40 -12.94
CA THR A 65 -2.53 -1.75 -13.12
C THR A 65 -2.72 -0.59 -12.14
N ASN A 66 -2.35 -0.77 -10.88
CA ASN A 66 -2.45 0.27 -9.84
C ASN A 66 -1.55 1.47 -10.16
N VAL A 67 -0.30 1.23 -10.61
CA VAL A 67 0.63 2.30 -11.01
C VAL A 67 0.07 3.07 -12.21
N THR A 68 -0.43 2.37 -13.23
CA THR A 68 -1.03 3.00 -14.42
C THR A 68 -2.25 3.85 -14.06
N SER A 69 -3.11 3.33 -13.17
CA SER A 69 -4.28 4.07 -12.68
C SER A 69 -3.89 5.31 -11.87
N ALA A 70 -2.89 5.19 -11.00
CA ALA A 70 -2.40 6.32 -10.21
C ALA A 70 -1.76 7.40 -11.10
N TRP A 71 -1.02 7.00 -12.13
CA TRP A 71 -0.45 7.92 -13.13
C TRP A 71 -1.54 8.65 -13.90
N SER A 72 -2.54 7.94 -14.41
CA SER A 72 -3.67 8.53 -15.13
C SER A 72 -4.47 9.50 -14.26
N SER A 73 -4.64 9.17 -12.97
CA SER A 73 -5.29 10.04 -11.99
C SER A 73 -4.50 11.32 -11.74
N LEU A 74 -3.16 11.23 -11.67
CA LEU A 74 -2.29 12.40 -11.53
C LEU A 74 -2.41 13.33 -12.73
N GLU A 75 -2.34 12.79 -13.94
CA GLU A 75 -2.42 13.60 -15.18
C GLU A 75 -3.81 14.25 -15.33
N SER A 76 -4.87 13.53 -14.99
CA SER A 76 -6.24 14.08 -14.94
C SER A 76 -6.37 15.20 -13.92
N SER A 77 -5.82 15.02 -12.71
CA SER A 77 -5.84 16.04 -11.66
C SER A 77 -5.07 17.29 -12.05
N ARG A 78 -3.93 17.12 -12.77
CA ARG A 78 -3.13 18.23 -13.30
C ARG A 78 -3.91 19.04 -14.32
N SER A 79 -4.48 18.35 -15.32
CA SER A 79 -5.27 19.00 -16.39
C SER A 79 -6.50 19.71 -15.82
N TYR A 80 -7.14 19.11 -14.81
CA TYR A 80 -8.26 19.71 -14.11
C TYR A 80 -7.83 20.99 -13.36
N LEU A 81 -6.71 20.94 -12.62
CA LEU A 81 -6.17 22.10 -11.90
C LEU A 81 -5.87 23.26 -12.87
N ASP A 82 -5.26 22.98 -14.03
CA ASP A 82 -4.97 24.01 -15.01
C ASP A 82 -6.26 24.64 -15.58
N SER A 83 -7.28 23.84 -15.81
CA SER A 83 -8.62 24.32 -16.25
C SER A 83 -9.26 25.23 -15.20
N ILE A 84 -9.20 24.85 -13.91
CA ILE A 84 -9.75 25.67 -12.82
C ILE A 84 -8.97 26.97 -12.64
N ARG A 85 -7.66 26.97 -12.84
CA ARG A 85 -6.86 28.22 -12.82
C ARG A 85 -7.32 29.21 -13.89
N VAL A 86 -7.61 28.72 -15.08
CA VAL A 86 -8.17 29.56 -16.17
C VAL A 86 -9.55 30.06 -15.79
N GLN A 87 -10.40 29.21 -15.20
CA GLN A 87 -11.74 29.59 -14.72
C GLN A 87 -11.68 30.72 -13.68
N VAL A 88 -10.78 30.61 -12.68
CA VAL A 88 -10.60 31.66 -11.65
C VAL A 88 -10.16 32.97 -12.29
N LYS A 89 -9.23 32.91 -13.24
CA LYS A 89 -8.76 34.10 -13.97
C LYS A 89 -9.91 34.77 -14.74
N ALA A 90 -10.73 33.96 -15.42
CA ALA A 90 -11.90 34.47 -16.16
C ALA A 90 -12.96 35.07 -15.21
N ALA A 91 -13.26 34.39 -14.09
CA ALA A 91 -14.19 34.89 -13.09
C ALA A 91 -13.71 36.19 -12.45
N LYS A 92 -12.41 36.33 -12.22
CA LYS A 92 -11.80 37.55 -11.69
C LYS A 92 -11.97 38.72 -12.66
N ILE A 93 -11.63 38.55 -13.95
CA ILE A 93 -11.78 39.56 -14.98
C ILE A 93 -13.24 39.97 -15.14
N ALA A 94 -14.16 38.98 -15.13
CA ALA A 94 -15.61 39.28 -15.22
C ALA A 94 -16.09 40.06 -14.01
N ASN A 95 -15.64 39.73 -12.82
CA ASN A 95 -15.99 40.45 -11.60
C ASN A 95 -15.47 41.90 -11.61
N GLU A 96 -14.23 42.09 -12.00
CA GLU A 96 -13.63 43.44 -12.15
C GLU A 96 -14.43 44.29 -13.17
N GLY A 97 -14.86 43.69 -14.28
CA GLY A 97 -15.72 44.35 -15.27
C GLY A 97 -17.09 44.74 -14.70
N ILE A 98 -17.76 43.87 -13.98
CA ILE A 98 -19.08 44.15 -13.37
C ILE A 98 -18.96 45.25 -12.30
N VAL A 99 -17.90 45.23 -11.50
CA VAL A 99 -17.65 46.29 -10.50
C VAL A 99 -17.43 47.65 -11.18
N ALA A 100 -16.65 47.68 -12.25
CA ALA A 100 -16.41 48.94 -13.02
C ALA A 100 -17.69 49.46 -13.70
N GLU A 101 -18.58 48.57 -14.18
CA GLU A 101 -19.88 48.94 -14.74
C GLU A 101 -20.83 49.44 -13.66
N TYR A 102 -20.82 48.83 -12.45
CA TYR A 102 -21.57 49.28 -11.29
C TYR A 102 -21.20 50.69 -10.86
N GLU A 103 -19.91 50.98 -10.78
CA GLU A 103 -19.40 52.32 -10.46
C GLU A 103 -19.84 53.41 -11.46
N ARG A 104 -20.11 53.01 -12.71
CA ARG A 104 -20.67 53.89 -13.74
C ARG A 104 -22.18 53.96 -13.72
N GLY A 105 -22.85 53.24 -12.80
CA GLY A 105 -24.32 53.21 -12.68
C GLY A 105 -25.00 52.28 -13.69
N SER A 106 -24.27 51.46 -14.46
CA SER A 106 -24.81 50.59 -15.50
C SER A 106 -25.21 49.21 -14.98
N ARG A 107 -24.92 48.86 -13.72
CA ARG A 107 -25.23 47.57 -13.08
C ARG A 107 -25.81 47.76 -11.73
N THR A 108 -26.48 46.71 -11.23
CA THR A 108 -27.12 46.69 -9.91
C THR A 108 -26.19 46.15 -8.86
N THR A 109 -26.43 46.48 -7.58
CA THR A 109 -25.72 45.86 -6.44
C THR A 109 -25.86 44.32 -6.43
N LEU A 110 -27.02 43.81 -6.92
CA LEU A 110 -27.24 42.35 -7.03
C LEU A 110 -26.27 41.71 -7.99
N ASP A 111 -25.99 42.36 -9.13
CA ASP A 111 -25.01 41.83 -10.12
C ASP A 111 -23.59 41.72 -9.52
N VAL A 112 -23.18 42.71 -8.72
CA VAL A 112 -21.91 42.69 -8.00
C VAL A 112 -21.86 41.55 -6.99
N ILE A 113 -22.92 41.36 -6.19
CA ILE A 113 -22.97 40.26 -5.20
C ILE A 113 -22.93 38.91 -5.90
N GLN A 114 -23.65 38.72 -7.01
CA GLN A 114 -23.60 37.48 -7.79
C GLN A 114 -22.22 37.22 -8.38
N SER A 115 -21.58 38.23 -8.93
CA SER A 115 -20.24 38.11 -9.50
C SER A 115 -19.20 37.77 -8.45
N ASN A 116 -19.26 38.40 -7.28
CA ASN A 116 -18.42 38.07 -6.14
C ASN A 116 -18.62 36.61 -5.66
N SER A 117 -19.87 36.15 -5.62
CA SER A 117 -20.19 34.76 -5.26
C SER A 117 -19.64 33.75 -6.24
N LEU A 118 -19.68 34.05 -7.54
CA LEU A 118 -19.09 33.22 -8.60
C LEU A 118 -17.57 33.18 -8.49
N LEU A 119 -16.93 34.32 -8.25
CA LEU A 119 -15.48 34.39 -8.04
C LEU A 119 -15.04 33.58 -6.80
N LEU A 120 -15.76 33.74 -5.69
CA LEU A 120 -15.50 32.99 -4.47
C LEU A 120 -15.65 31.46 -4.71
N SER A 121 -16.71 31.04 -5.39
CA SER A 121 -16.93 29.64 -5.75
C SER A 121 -15.79 29.08 -6.61
N ALA A 122 -15.30 29.84 -7.59
CA ALA A 122 -14.16 29.45 -8.41
C ALA A 122 -12.88 29.34 -7.57
N GLN A 123 -12.64 30.24 -6.62
CA GLN A 123 -11.49 30.18 -5.71
C GLN A 123 -11.54 28.97 -4.77
N ILE A 124 -12.73 28.63 -4.24
CA ILE A 124 -12.91 27.40 -3.44
C ILE A 124 -12.61 26.15 -4.27
N SER A 125 -13.08 26.14 -5.53
CA SER A 125 -12.78 25.05 -6.47
C SER A 125 -11.30 24.94 -6.77
N LEU A 126 -10.58 26.07 -6.88
CA LEU A 126 -9.11 26.07 -7.02
C LEU A 126 -8.41 25.42 -5.85
N ALA A 127 -8.72 25.84 -4.62
CA ALA A 127 -8.12 25.29 -3.41
C ALA A 127 -8.37 23.78 -3.28
N SER A 128 -9.59 23.33 -3.61
CA SER A 128 -9.95 21.90 -3.63
C SER A 128 -9.17 21.13 -4.70
N SER A 129 -8.98 21.73 -5.88
CA SER A 129 -8.24 21.13 -6.98
C SER A 129 -6.73 21.04 -6.68
N GLU A 130 -6.14 22.05 -6.06
CA GLU A 130 -4.73 22.04 -5.61
C GLU A 130 -4.50 20.93 -4.57
N ARG A 131 -5.40 20.80 -3.59
CA ARG A 131 -5.36 19.70 -2.64
C ARG A 131 -5.45 18.34 -3.32
N ASN A 132 -6.37 18.17 -4.26
CA ASN A 132 -6.56 16.88 -4.96
C ASN A 132 -5.35 16.53 -5.84
N TYR A 133 -4.76 17.49 -6.49
CA TYR A 133 -3.51 17.30 -7.24
C TYR A 133 -2.36 16.85 -6.32
N LEU A 134 -2.19 17.48 -5.17
CA LEU A 134 -1.20 17.08 -4.17
C LEU A 134 -1.45 15.64 -3.68
N LEU A 135 -2.70 15.30 -3.38
CA LEU A 135 -3.07 13.94 -2.96
C LEU A 135 -2.79 12.90 -4.04
N SER A 136 -3.02 13.22 -5.33
CA SER A 136 -2.72 12.30 -6.43
C SER A 136 -1.21 12.08 -6.60
N GLN A 137 -0.37 13.09 -6.34
CA GLN A 137 1.09 12.94 -6.30
C GLN A 137 1.53 11.97 -5.19
N TYR A 138 1.01 12.14 -3.98
CA TYR A 138 1.32 11.23 -2.87
C TYR A 138 0.78 9.82 -3.10
N ASN A 139 -0.37 9.69 -3.74
CA ASN A 139 -0.91 8.38 -4.09
C ASN A 139 -0.01 7.64 -5.10
N LEU A 140 0.50 8.33 -6.10
CA LEU A 140 1.47 7.75 -7.04
C LEU A 140 2.74 7.30 -6.30
N LEU A 141 3.32 8.16 -5.44
CA LEU A 141 4.51 7.83 -4.65
C LEU A 141 4.26 6.61 -3.73
N LYS A 142 3.06 6.51 -3.16
CA LYS A 142 2.64 5.36 -2.35
C LYS A 142 2.63 4.07 -3.17
N VAL A 143 2.01 4.08 -4.34
CA VAL A 143 1.86 2.88 -5.18
C VAL A 143 3.21 2.42 -5.74
N VAL A 144 4.10 3.35 -6.06
CA VAL A 144 5.48 3.06 -6.49
C VAL A 144 6.38 2.63 -5.31
N GLY A 145 5.92 2.82 -4.05
CA GLY A 145 6.69 2.46 -2.85
C GLY A 145 7.77 3.49 -2.46
N LEU A 146 7.72 4.70 -3.01
CA LEU A 146 8.67 5.78 -2.71
C LEU A 146 8.18 6.73 -1.61
N LEU A 147 6.98 6.52 -1.07
CA LEU A 147 6.43 7.33 0.01
C LEU A 147 7.04 6.89 1.35
N ASN A 148 8.12 7.53 1.76
CA ASN A 148 8.78 7.33 3.05
C ASN A 148 8.73 8.62 3.91
N SER A 149 9.16 8.53 5.17
CA SER A 149 9.17 9.65 6.12
C SER A 149 10.07 10.81 5.69
N GLU A 150 11.16 10.52 4.95
CA GLU A 150 12.05 11.55 4.42
C GLU A 150 11.37 12.41 3.36
N HIS A 151 10.56 11.80 2.48
CA HIS A 151 9.80 12.52 1.46
C HIS A 151 8.74 13.46 2.06
N LEU A 152 8.17 13.08 3.20
CA LEU A 152 7.16 13.87 3.91
C LEU A 152 7.78 14.90 4.85
N LYS A 153 9.11 14.92 5.02
CA LYS A 153 9.84 15.76 6.00
C LYS A 153 9.24 15.69 7.41
N LEU A 154 8.65 14.56 7.74
CA LEU A 154 8.17 14.27 9.08
C LEU A 154 9.37 13.87 9.95
N LYS A 155 9.64 14.69 10.98
CA LYS A 155 10.60 14.38 12.04
C LYS A 155 9.97 13.47 13.08
#